data_e9fa5f8e690dfb1e2c0974d19c645997
#
_entry.id   e9fa5f8e690dfb1e2c0974d19c645997
#
_cell.length_a   1.000
_cell.length_b   1.000
_cell.length_c   1.000
_cell.angle_alpha   90.00
_cell.angle_beta   90.00
_cell.angle_gamma   90.00
#
_symmetry.space_group_name_H-M   'P 1'
#
loop_
_entity.id
_entity.type
_entity.pdbx_description
1 polymer ?
#
loop_
_entity_poly.entity_id
_entity_poly.type
_entity_poly.pdbx_seq_one_letter_code
_entity_poly.pdbx_strand_id
1 'polypeptide(L)'
;VYTFEDVKVDETNNTFLFYSNHLEIFVYADDVLIYSLVKDESVFGRTPGAMWNIMSLPVDVNNIRVETIQAYPNLAQQDVTFELGNAIVMQRNVVVNSIIDVCVCLCILIIGVALFFFWFMVFRKTNEQRELLYLGLFAWIFGVWAFGETQLAVFMFSHRAFWSYMAFTCLMTMCLPFLLFAKNFLEAEDKYIHKWIAGYIIIEAVVAQFLHLSGIASVKETVYFTLASILMTMVYLSYTIVTAIQRKKNKRKIIANIIGLLALAATVIVDMGGYFTNVSEANQLGKVGFLIYAVILGVETARIAQEQVQESLAASGEKKKK
;
A
#
# COMPACT_ATOMS: atom_id res chain seq x y z
N VAL A 1 -11.40 -26.86 4.50
CA VAL A 1 -10.55 -28.05 4.35
C VAL A 1 -10.46 -28.37 2.87
N TYR A 2 -9.25 -28.62 2.38
CA TYR A 2 -8.95 -29.04 1.01
C TYR A 2 -8.35 -30.44 1.06
N THR A 3 -8.80 -31.34 0.18
CA THR A 3 -8.30 -32.74 0.10
C THR A 3 -7.88 -33.02 -1.33
N PHE A 4 -6.70 -33.59 -1.49
CA PHE A 4 -6.12 -34.00 -2.76
C PHE A 4 -5.83 -35.48 -2.67
N GLU A 5 -6.42 -36.27 -3.56
CA GLU A 5 -6.26 -37.72 -3.63
C GLU A 5 -5.42 -38.08 -4.87
N ASP A 6 -4.75 -39.23 -4.82
CA ASP A 6 -3.89 -39.76 -5.90
C ASP A 6 -2.81 -38.76 -6.38
N VAL A 7 -2.21 -38.05 -5.41
CA VAL A 7 -1.16 -37.06 -5.71
C VAL A 7 0.12 -37.80 -6.12
N LYS A 8 0.68 -37.42 -7.29
CA LYS A 8 1.94 -37.98 -7.76
C LYS A 8 3.11 -37.13 -7.33
N VAL A 9 3.84 -37.57 -6.33
CA VAL A 9 5.04 -36.92 -5.81
C VAL A 9 6.25 -37.77 -6.20
N ASP A 10 7.27 -37.13 -6.78
CA ASP A 10 8.56 -37.74 -7.11
C ASP A 10 9.72 -36.93 -6.51
N GLU A 11 10.94 -37.42 -6.57
CA GLU A 11 12.13 -36.74 -5.99
C GLU A 11 12.39 -35.37 -6.57
N THR A 12 11.90 -35.06 -7.78
CA THR A 12 12.13 -33.77 -8.47
C THR A 12 10.97 -32.78 -8.29
N ASN A 13 9.75 -33.29 -8.09
CA ASN A 13 8.51 -32.54 -7.99
C ASN A 13 7.81 -32.86 -6.65
N ASN A 14 8.50 -32.60 -5.56
CA ASN A 14 8.01 -32.82 -4.21
C ASN A 14 7.74 -31.57 -3.40
N THR A 15 7.75 -30.40 -4.03
CA THR A 15 7.51 -29.15 -3.33
C THR A 15 6.06 -28.71 -3.48
N PHE A 16 5.41 -28.53 -2.34
CA PHE A 16 4.05 -28.00 -2.23
C PHE A 16 4.11 -26.51 -1.86
N LEU A 17 3.48 -25.68 -2.67
CA LEU A 17 3.52 -24.22 -2.58
C LEU A 17 2.11 -23.66 -2.59
N PHE A 18 1.82 -22.72 -1.71
CA PHE A 18 0.60 -21.91 -1.75
C PHE A 18 0.77 -20.61 -0.97
N TYR A 19 -0.02 -19.59 -1.35
CA TYR A 19 -0.07 -18.34 -0.64
C TYR A 19 -1.24 -18.32 0.34
N SER A 20 -0.98 -17.91 1.59
CA SER A 20 -2.01 -17.73 2.61
C SER A 20 -2.05 -16.31 3.13
N ASN A 21 -3.25 -15.82 3.43
CA ASN A 21 -3.44 -14.48 3.97
C ASN A 21 -4.26 -14.56 5.26
N HIS A 22 -3.58 -14.40 6.40
CA HIS A 22 -4.15 -14.48 7.74
C HIS A 22 -4.88 -15.80 8.06
N LEU A 23 -4.35 -16.91 7.55
CA LEU A 23 -4.86 -18.26 7.80
C LEU A 23 -3.88 -19.05 8.67
N GLU A 24 -4.39 -19.68 9.72
CA GLU A 24 -3.68 -20.79 10.35
C GLU A 24 -3.84 -22.02 9.45
N ILE A 25 -2.79 -22.79 9.30
CA ILE A 25 -2.72 -23.86 8.32
C ILE A 25 -2.12 -25.11 8.95
N PHE A 26 -2.74 -26.23 8.66
CA PHE A 26 -2.23 -27.56 9.02
C PHE A 26 -2.25 -28.42 7.77
N VAL A 27 -1.08 -28.96 7.38
CA VAL A 27 -0.95 -29.84 6.21
C VAL A 27 -0.63 -31.23 6.68
N TYR A 28 -1.42 -32.19 6.23
CA TYR A 28 -1.27 -33.60 6.51
C TYR A 28 -0.95 -34.35 5.23
N ALA A 29 0.03 -35.28 5.30
CA ALA A 29 0.37 -36.23 4.26
C ALA A 29 0.01 -37.64 4.78
N ASP A 30 -0.90 -38.34 4.13
CA ASP A 30 -1.45 -39.63 4.56
C ASP A 30 -1.79 -39.64 6.08
N ASP A 31 -2.53 -38.60 6.52
CA ASP A 31 -2.96 -38.32 7.90
C ASP A 31 -1.83 -37.98 8.90
N VAL A 32 -0.58 -37.88 8.47
CA VAL A 32 0.53 -37.39 9.31
C VAL A 32 0.69 -35.89 9.14
N LEU A 33 0.68 -35.14 10.24
CA LEU A 33 0.94 -33.71 10.22
C LEU A 33 2.39 -33.40 9.82
N ILE A 34 2.60 -32.78 8.65
CA ILE A 34 3.92 -32.47 8.10
C ILE A 34 4.27 -30.99 8.19
N TYR A 35 3.25 -30.12 8.27
CA TYR A 35 3.45 -28.69 8.36
C TYR A 35 2.36 -28.03 9.19
N SER A 36 2.73 -27.07 10.03
CA SER A 36 1.79 -26.22 10.75
C SER A 36 2.23 -24.77 10.75
N LEU A 37 1.29 -23.88 10.45
CA LEU A 37 1.44 -22.43 10.58
C LEU A 37 0.38 -21.95 11.54
N VAL A 38 0.78 -21.51 12.73
CA VAL A 38 -0.12 -21.01 13.78
C VAL A 38 0.13 -19.51 13.97
N LYS A 39 -0.86 -18.81 14.49
CA LYS A 39 -0.71 -17.42 14.90
C LYS A 39 0.38 -17.29 15.95
N ASP A 40 1.20 -16.27 15.80
CA ASP A 40 2.14 -15.85 16.82
C ASP A 40 1.49 -14.79 17.72
N GLU A 41 1.62 -14.92 19.03
CA GLU A 41 1.16 -13.89 19.98
C GLU A 41 2.24 -12.81 20.10
N SER A 42 2.20 -11.86 19.20
CA SER A 42 3.12 -10.73 19.18
C SER A 42 2.37 -9.40 19.36
N VAL A 43 3.10 -8.35 19.71
CA VAL A 43 2.56 -6.98 19.75
C VAL A 43 2.06 -6.49 18.38
N PHE A 44 2.42 -7.17 17.30
CA PHE A 44 2.00 -6.85 15.93
C PHE A 44 0.70 -7.54 15.50
N GLY A 45 0.13 -8.38 16.35
CA GLY A 45 -1.17 -9.00 16.13
C GLY A 45 -1.18 -10.51 16.35
N ARG A 46 -2.39 -11.03 16.53
CA ARG A 46 -2.69 -12.46 16.70
C ARG A 46 -2.99 -13.10 15.36
N THR A 47 -2.04 -13.07 14.45
CA THR A 47 -2.23 -13.58 13.09
C THR A 47 -0.93 -14.16 12.56
N PRO A 48 -0.98 -15.24 11.76
CA PRO A 48 0.20 -15.69 11.04
C PRO A 48 0.66 -14.71 9.95
N GLY A 49 -0.15 -13.68 9.63
CA GLY A 49 0.12 -12.74 8.54
C GLY A 49 -0.16 -13.33 7.17
N ALA A 50 0.28 -12.62 6.13
CA ALA A 50 0.24 -13.09 4.76
C ALA A 50 1.60 -13.71 4.39
N MET A 51 1.61 -14.89 3.71
CA MET A 51 2.88 -15.53 3.32
C MET A 51 2.76 -16.62 2.27
N TRP A 52 3.88 -16.85 1.61
CA TRP A 52 4.11 -18.09 0.86
C TRP A 52 4.48 -19.24 1.80
N ASN A 53 3.73 -20.32 1.71
CA ASN A 53 4.02 -21.57 2.41
C ASN A 53 4.71 -22.51 1.41
N ILE A 54 5.93 -22.91 1.73
CA ILE A 54 6.75 -23.79 0.90
C ILE A 54 7.20 -24.94 1.76
N MET A 55 6.87 -26.16 1.36
CA MET A 55 7.26 -27.37 2.08
C MET A 55 7.56 -28.51 1.12
N SER A 56 8.42 -29.42 1.54
CA SER A 56 8.66 -30.66 0.80
C SER A 56 7.72 -31.75 1.28
N LEU A 57 7.05 -32.40 0.34
CA LEU A 57 6.23 -33.59 0.62
C LEU A 57 7.11 -34.82 0.66
N PRO A 58 6.76 -35.82 1.48
CA PRO A 58 7.37 -37.15 1.40
C PRO A 58 7.16 -37.79 0.01
N VAL A 59 8.16 -38.50 -0.47
CA VAL A 59 8.00 -39.33 -1.68
C VAL A 59 7.02 -40.44 -1.36
N ASP A 60 6.17 -40.81 -2.33
CA ASP A 60 5.13 -41.85 -2.17
C ASP A 60 3.91 -41.44 -1.33
N VAL A 61 3.70 -40.16 -1.04
CA VAL A 61 2.45 -39.71 -0.44
C VAL A 61 1.31 -39.83 -1.44
N ASN A 62 0.16 -40.37 -1.00
CA ASN A 62 -1.03 -40.54 -1.85
C ASN A 62 -2.06 -39.42 -1.61
N ASN A 63 -2.23 -39.01 -0.34
CA ASN A 63 -3.28 -38.07 0.03
C ASN A 63 -2.70 -36.88 0.77
N ILE A 64 -3.12 -35.69 0.38
CA ILE A 64 -2.77 -34.42 1.05
C ILE A 64 -4.06 -33.80 1.55
N ARG A 65 -4.11 -33.47 2.84
CA ARG A 65 -5.22 -32.73 3.45
C ARG A 65 -4.69 -31.45 4.04
N VAL A 66 -5.30 -30.31 3.64
CA VAL A 66 -4.97 -28.97 4.15
C VAL A 66 -6.16 -28.44 4.92
N GLU A 67 -5.96 -28.19 6.20
CA GLU A 67 -6.93 -27.53 7.07
C GLU A 67 -6.55 -26.08 7.25
N THR A 68 -7.51 -25.16 7.09
CA THR A 68 -7.31 -23.73 7.25
C THR A 68 -8.28 -23.18 8.28
N ILE A 69 -7.78 -22.31 9.18
CA ILE A 69 -8.57 -21.59 10.18
C ILE A 69 -8.33 -20.11 9.98
N GLN A 70 -9.40 -19.32 9.86
CA GLN A 70 -9.28 -17.86 9.72
C GLN A 70 -8.89 -17.22 11.05
N ALA A 71 -7.86 -16.38 11.02
CA ALA A 71 -7.48 -15.56 12.18
C ALA A 71 -8.52 -14.46 12.48
N TYR A 72 -9.28 -14.03 11.46
CA TYR A 72 -10.31 -13.01 11.56
C TYR A 72 -11.65 -13.55 11.04
N PRO A 73 -12.56 -14.01 11.93
CA PRO A 73 -13.81 -14.68 11.54
C PRO A 73 -14.78 -13.83 10.70
N ASN A 74 -14.65 -12.51 10.80
CA ASN A 74 -15.53 -11.55 10.11
C ASN A 74 -15.10 -11.21 8.68
N LEU A 75 -14.01 -11.79 8.20
CA LEU A 75 -13.54 -11.57 6.83
C LEU A 75 -14.04 -12.66 5.90
N ALA A 76 -14.26 -12.30 4.62
CA ALA A 76 -14.61 -13.27 3.61
C ALA A 76 -13.53 -14.36 3.51
N GLN A 77 -13.97 -15.60 3.35
CA GLN A 77 -13.07 -16.73 3.12
C GLN A 77 -12.35 -16.52 1.79
N GLN A 78 -11.02 -16.64 1.81
CA GLN A 78 -10.22 -16.60 0.60
C GLN A 78 -9.98 -18.02 0.10
N ASP A 79 -10.17 -18.23 -1.20
CA ASP A 79 -9.75 -19.45 -1.85
C ASP A 79 -8.22 -19.48 -1.94
N VAL A 80 -7.64 -20.61 -1.58
CA VAL A 80 -6.20 -20.85 -1.61
C VAL A 80 -5.88 -21.69 -2.86
N THR A 81 -4.99 -21.20 -3.70
CA THR A 81 -4.49 -21.93 -4.86
C THR A 81 -3.24 -22.70 -4.45
N PHE A 82 -3.22 -23.99 -4.75
CA PHE A 82 -2.13 -24.88 -4.39
C PHE A 82 -1.37 -25.32 -5.64
N GLU A 83 -0.06 -25.37 -5.54
CA GLU A 83 0.83 -25.81 -6.61
C GLU A 83 1.75 -26.91 -6.11
N LEU A 84 2.00 -27.92 -6.95
CA LEU A 84 2.96 -28.98 -6.72
C LEU A 84 4.00 -28.98 -7.83
N GLY A 85 5.28 -29.04 -7.48
CA GLY A 85 6.33 -29.02 -8.49
C GLY A 85 7.74 -28.98 -7.93
N ASN A 86 8.67 -28.50 -8.75
CA ASN A 86 10.08 -28.36 -8.39
C ASN A 86 10.31 -27.06 -7.60
N ALA A 87 11.00 -27.16 -6.45
CA ALA A 87 11.27 -26.04 -5.54
C ALA A 87 11.91 -24.82 -6.23
N ILE A 88 12.95 -25.06 -7.04
CA ILE A 88 13.71 -23.98 -7.70
C ILE A 88 12.84 -23.26 -8.72
N VAL A 89 12.05 -24.01 -9.50
CA VAL A 89 11.16 -23.45 -10.51
C VAL A 89 10.07 -22.61 -9.85
N MET A 90 9.45 -23.11 -8.79
CA MET A 90 8.38 -22.45 -8.07
C MET A 90 8.88 -21.16 -7.39
N GLN A 91 10.00 -21.22 -6.68
CA GLN A 91 10.60 -20.04 -6.06
C GLN A 91 10.98 -18.98 -7.10
N ARG A 92 11.58 -19.40 -8.23
CA ARG A 92 11.87 -18.50 -9.34
C ARG A 92 10.61 -17.82 -9.88
N ASN A 93 9.51 -18.58 -10.04
CA ASN A 93 8.25 -18.03 -10.53
C ASN A 93 7.69 -16.97 -9.57
N VAL A 94 7.69 -17.22 -8.26
CA VAL A 94 7.29 -16.23 -7.24
C VAL A 94 8.10 -14.94 -7.38
N VAL A 95 9.42 -15.06 -7.51
CA VAL A 95 10.31 -13.89 -7.64
C VAL A 95 10.06 -13.14 -8.96
N VAL A 96 10.00 -13.86 -10.08
CA VAL A 96 9.83 -13.25 -11.42
C VAL A 96 8.48 -12.54 -11.54
N ASN A 97 7.42 -13.15 -11.03
CA ASN A 97 6.08 -12.55 -11.07
C ASN A 97 5.95 -11.31 -10.18
N SER A 98 6.70 -11.26 -9.07
CA SER A 98 6.62 -10.15 -8.10
C SER A 98 7.64 -9.03 -8.34
N ILE A 99 8.66 -9.20 -9.20
CA ILE A 99 9.77 -8.26 -9.32
C ILE A 99 9.34 -6.90 -9.85
N ILE A 100 8.41 -6.86 -10.80
CA ILE A 100 7.90 -5.61 -11.38
C ILE A 100 7.17 -4.81 -10.31
N ASP A 101 6.35 -5.48 -9.51
CA ASP A 101 5.58 -4.88 -8.42
C ASP A 101 6.52 -4.24 -7.37
N VAL A 102 7.55 -4.97 -6.97
CA VAL A 102 8.60 -4.45 -6.06
C VAL A 102 9.34 -3.26 -6.67
N CYS A 103 9.71 -3.31 -7.94
CA CYS A 103 10.37 -2.19 -8.61
C CYS A 103 9.49 -0.93 -8.62
N VAL A 104 8.19 -1.07 -8.90
CA VAL A 104 7.23 0.05 -8.85
C VAL A 104 7.16 0.64 -7.43
N CYS A 105 7.06 -0.20 -6.39
CA CYS A 105 7.05 0.26 -5.01
C CYS A 105 8.33 1.01 -4.63
N LEU A 106 9.49 0.49 -5.03
CA LEU A 106 10.78 1.15 -4.80
C LEU A 106 10.88 2.49 -5.52
N CYS A 107 10.39 2.60 -6.76
CA CYS A 107 10.32 3.88 -7.46
C CYS A 107 9.46 4.90 -6.70
N ILE A 108 8.31 4.50 -6.19
CA ILE A 108 7.44 5.36 -5.39
C ILE A 108 8.15 5.83 -4.11
N LEU A 109 8.83 4.91 -3.41
CA LEU A 109 9.61 5.23 -2.21
C LEU A 109 10.72 6.24 -2.50
N ILE A 110 11.48 6.03 -3.58
CA ILE A 110 12.57 6.93 -4.00
C ILE A 110 12.01 8.32 -4.32
N ILE A 111 10.90 8.42 -5.06
CA ILE A 111 10.24 9.69 -5.36
C ILE A 111 9.81 10.38 -4.06
N GLY A 112 9.18 9.65 -3.14
CA GLY A 112 8.73 10.18 -1.85
C GLY A 112 9.90 10.79 -1.05
N VAL A 113 10.99 10.04 -0.93
CA VAL A 113 12.21 10.47 -0.24
C VAL A 113 12.85 11.67 -0.95
N ALA A 114 12.93 11.65 -2.28
CA ALA A 114 13.53 12.74 -3.06
C ALA A 114 12.76 14.05 -2.88
N LEU A 115 11.43 14.03 -2.95
CA LEU A 115 10.57 15.21 -2.75
C LEU A 115 10.69 15.74 -1.33
N PHE A 116 10.69 14.86 -0.33
CA PHE A 116 10.88 15.22 1.07
C PHE A 116 12.23 15.91 1.30
N PHE A 117 13.34 15.32 0.83
CA PHE A 117 14.67 15.89 0.98
C PHE A 117 14.83 17.19 0.19
N PHE A 118 14.26 17.31 -1.00
CA PHE A 118 14.30 18.55 -1.77
C PHE A 118 13.62 19.67 -0.99
N TRP A 119 12.41 19.45 -0.44
CA TRP A 119 11.76 20.42 0.41
C TRP A 119 12.63 20.77 1.64
N PHE A 120 13.15 19.76 2.32
CA PHE A 120 13.96 19.94 3.52
C PHE A 120 15.21 20.80 3.27
N MET A 121 15.91 20.57 2.17
CA MET A 121 17.14 21.29 1.85
C MET A 121 16.86 22.74 1.41
N VAL A 122 15.79 22.96 0.65
CA VAL A 122 15.53 24.26 -0.01
C VAL A 122 14.57 25.14 0.81
N PHE A 123 13.46 24.59 1.28
CA PHE A 123 12.34 25.38 1.79
C PHE A 123 12.11 25.30 3.31
N ARG A 124 12.83 24.46 4.05
CA ARG A 124 12.60 24.31 5.50
C ARG A 124 12.68 25.61 6.30
N LYS A 125 13.51 26.57 5.88
CA LYS A 125 13.69 27.84 6.58
C LYS A 125 12.58 28.83 6.29
N THR A 126 12.08 28.88 5.05
CA THR A 126 11.01 29.79 4.62
C THR A 126 9.63 29.19 4.87
N ASN A 127 9.57 27.86 5.05
CA ASN A 127 8.33 27.12 5.22
C ASN A 127 7.35 27.27 4.04
N GLU A 128 7.90 27.57 2.87
CA GLU A 128 7.20 27.63 1.59
C GLU A 128 7.09 26.25 0.94
N GLN A 129 6.32 26.13 -0.13
CA GLN A 129 6.18 24.91 -0.93
C GLN A 129 5.93 23.64 -0.10
N ARG A 130 5.06 23.74 0.91
CA ARG A 130 4.70 22.61 1.79
C ARG A 130 4.06 21.45 1.04
N GLU A 131 3.51 21.71 -0.16
CA GLU A 131 3.00 20.68 -1.05
C GLU A 131 4.06 19.64 -1.43
N LEU A 132 5.33 20.02 -1.59
CA LEU A 132 6.43 19.07 -1.80
C LEU A 132 6.62 18.14 -0.60
N LEU A 133 6.59 18.72 0.61
CA LEU A 133 6.68 17.94 1.84
C LEU A 133 5.55 16.92 1.96
N TYR A 134 4.31 17.39 1.74
CA TYR A 134 3.13 16.54 1.92
C TYR A 134 3.02 15.47 0.83
N LEU A 135 3.35 15.80 -0.42
CA LEU A 135 3.41 14.82 -1.50
C LEU A 135 4.51 13.78 -1.25
N GLY A 136 5.68 14.24 -0.80
CA GLY A 136 6.80 13.35 -0.44
C GLY A 136 6.44 12.38 0.69
N LEU A 137 5.83 12.89 1.77
CA LEU A 137 5.36 12.05 2.89
C LEU A 137 4.27 11.07 2.45
N PHE A 138 3.32 11.54 1.63
CA PHE A 138 2.26 10.68 1.11
C PHE A 138 2.84 9.56 0.23
N ALA A 139 3.70 9.89 -0.73
CA ALA A 139 4.34 8.91 -1.59
C ALA A 139 5.19 7.91 -0.80
N TRP A 140 5.92 8.37 0.23
CA TRP A 140 6.73 7.51 1.08
C TRP A 140 5.86 6.52 1.89
N ILE A 141 4.82 7.01 2.57
CA ILE A 141 3.91 6.17 3.36
C ILE A 141 3.16 5.19 2.45
N PHE A 142 2.68 5.65 1.28
CA PHE A 142 2.04 4.81 0.28
C PHE A 142 3.01 3.74 -0.25
N GLY A 143 4.26 4.10 -0.53
CA GLY A 143 5.28 3.18 -0.99
C GLY A 143 5.60 2.08 0.04
N VAL A 144 5.67 2.43 1.34
CA VAL A 144 5.85 1.45 2.43
C VAL A 144 4.64 0.51 2.51
N TRP A 145 3.42 1.05 2.45
CA TRP A 145 2.20 0.25 2.39
C TRP A 145 2.21 -0.70 1.19
N ALA A 146 2.42 -0.16 -0.01
CA ALA A 146 2.41 -0.92 -1.25
C ALA A 146 3.49 -2.01 -1.28
N PHE A 147 4.69 -1.73 -0.73
CA PHE A 147 5.76 -2.71 -0.60
C PHE A 147 5.37 -3.83 0.38
N GLY A 148 4.77 -3.50 1.53
CA GLY A 148 4.29 -4.48 2.51
C GLY A 148 3.21 -5.42 1.98
N GLU A 149 2.42 -4.96 0.98
CA GLU A 149 1.41 -5.76 0.29
C GLU A 149 2.00 -6.60 -0.87
N THR A 150 3.30 -6.49 -1.16
CA THR A 150 3.92 -7.34 -2.18
C THR A 150 4.17 -8.74 -1.64
N GLN A 151 3.86 -9.74 -2.45
CA GLN A 151 4.12 -11.14 -2.10
C GLN A 151 5.61 -11.42 -1.86
N LEU A 152 6.51 -10.70 -2.54
CA LEU A 152 7.95 -10.88 -2.40
C LEU A 152 8.50 -10.31 -1.07
N ALA A 153 7.96 -9.20 -0.57
CA ALA A 153 8.36 -8.66 0.72
C ALA A 153 8.12 -9.69 1.84
N VAL A 154 6.96 -10.34 1.80
CA VAL A 154 6.58 -11.38 2.77
C VAL A 154 7.44 -12.65 2.62
N PHE A 155 7.89 -12.96 1.40
CA PHE A 155 8.77 -14.08 1.13
C PHE A 155 10.20 -13.86 1.67
N MET A 156 10.69 -12.62 1.61
CA MET A 156 12.06 -12.27 2.04
C MET A 156 12.20 -12.05 3.55
N PHE A 157 11.13 -11.65 4.23
CA PHE A 157 11.20 -11.25 5.64
C PHE A 157 10.37 -12.18 6.54
N SER A 158 10.98 -12.69 7.60
CA SER A 158 10.36 -13.67 8.50
C SER A 158 9.27 -13.10 9.43
N HIS A 159 9.28 -11.79 9.71
CA HIS A 159 8.33 -11.16 10.64
C HIS A 159 7.02 -10.73 9.97
N ARG A 160 6.16 -11.68 9.71
CA ARG A 160 4.93 -11.54 8.92
C ARG A 160 3.87 -10.66 9.56
N ALA A 161 3.63 -10.85 10.86
CA ALA A 161 2.68 -10.03 11.61
C ALA A 161 3.10 -8.55 11.62
N PHE A 162 4.41 -8.25 11.70
CA PHE A 162 4.95 -6.91 11.59
C PHE A 162 4.61 -6.25 10.25
N TRP A 163 4.79 -6.94 9.12
CA TRP A 163 4.50 -6.37 7.80
C TRP A 163 3.01 -6.06 7.63
N SER A 164 2.14 -6.96 8.07
CA SER A 164 0.70 -6.71 8.07
C SER A 164 0.33 -5.51 8.93
N TYR A 165 0.86 -5.44 10.15
CA TYR A 165 0.64 -4.30 11.05
C TYR A 165 1.13 -2.98 10.45
N MET A 166 2.33 -2.97 9.84
CA MET A 166 2.89 -1.80 9.15
C MET A 166 2.03 -1.36 7.97
N ALA A 167 1.59 -2.30 7.13
CA ALA A 167 0.74 -2.00 5.98
C ALA A 167 -0.56 -1.29 6.42
N PHE A 168 -1.28 -1.83 7.41
CA PHE A 168 -2.50 -1.19 7.90
C PHE A 168 -2.23 0.15 8.59
N THR A 169 -1.13 0.29 9.34
CA THR A 169 -0.74 1.56 9.96
C THR A 169 -0.44 2.64 8.91
N CYS A 170 0.26 2.27 7.84
CA CYS A 170 0.50 3.17 6.71
C CYS A 170 -0.81 3.55 6.01
N LEU A 171 -1.71 2.58 5.78
CA LEU A 171 -3.01 2.82 5.17
C LEU A 171 -3.84 3.84 5.97
N MET A 172 -3.87 3.73 7.31
CA MET A 172 -4.56 4.65 8.21
C MET A 172 -3.98 6.07 8.16
N THR A 173 -2.67 6.18 8.05
CA THR A 173 -1.98 7.47 8.18
C THR A 173 -1.79 8.21 6.86
N MET A 174 -1.76 7.52 5.71
CA MET A 174 -1.44 8.14 4.42
C MET A 174 -2.46 9.19 3.95
N CYS A 175 -3.72 9.10 4.41
CA CYS A 175 -4.75 10.07 4.06
C CYS A 175 -4.45 11.48 4.58
N LEU A 176 -3.74 11.61 5.70
CA LEU A 176 -3.43 12.90 6.30
C LEU A 176 -2.49 13.75 5.43
N PRO A 177 -1.30 13.28 5.03
CA PRO A 177 -0.43 14.06 4.13
C PRO A 177 -1.09 14.29 2.77
N PHE A 178 -1.91 13.37 2.26
CA PHE A 178 -2.62 13.57 1.00
C PHE A 178 -3.68 14.68 1.10
N LEU A 179 -4.45 14.73 2.17
CA LEU A 179 -5.40 15.81 2.46
C LEU A 179 -4.71 17.17 2.49
N LEU A 180 -3.56 17.26 3.19
CA LEU A 180 -2.78 18.48 3.32
C LEU A 180 -2.12 18.88 1.99
N PHE A 181 -1.67 17.91 1.21
CA PHE A 181 -1.21 18.12 -0.16
C PHE A 181 -2.31 18.73 -1.03
N ALA A 182 -3.48 18.10 -1.10
CA ALA A 182 -4.61 18.57 -1.91
C ALA A 182 -5.00 20.00 -1.56
N LYS A 183 -5.08 20.32 -0.26
CA LYS A 183 -5.36 21.66 0.23
C LYS A 183 -4.36 22.70 -0.27
N ASN A 184 -3.06 22.43 -0.11
CA ASN A 184 -2.02 23.41 -0.45
C ASN A 184 -1.82 23.51 -1.95
N PHE A 185 -1.77 22.38 -2.66
CA PHE A 185 -1.54 22.32 -4.10
C PHE A 185 -2.64 23.03 -4.90
N LEU A 186 -3.90 22.82 -4.52
CA LEU A 186 -5.07 23.46 -5.15
C LEU A 186 -5.46 24.79 -4.51
N GLU A 187 -4.68 25.25 -3.54
CA GLU A 187 -4.90 26.54 -2.84
C GLU A 187 -6.32 26.67 -2.28
N ALA A 188 -6.80 25.60 -1.62
CA ALA A 188 -8.14 25.56 -1.07
C ALA A 188 -8.32 26.59 0.06
N GLU A 189 -9.40 27.37 -0.02
CA GLU A 189 -9.67 28.47 0.93
C GLU A 189 -10.63 28.07 2.06
N ASP A 190 -10.87 26.77 2.26
CA ASP A 190 -11.69 26.32 3.36
C ASP A 190 -10.99 26.58 4.71
N LYS A 191 -11.76 27.05 5.72
CA LYS A 191 -11.21 27.34 7.05
C LYS A 191 -11.18 26.13 7.96
N TYR A 192 -12.15 25.23 7.83
CA TYR A 192 -12.42 24.21 8.85
C TYR A 192 -12.57 22.79 8.30
N ILE A 193 -13.03 22.61 7.04
CA ILE A 193 -13.34 21.29 6.50
C ILE A 193 -12.12 20.35 6.59
N HIS A 194 -10.97 20.81 6.09
CA HIS A 194 -9.73 20.02 6.16
C HIS A 194 -9.30 19.69 7.60
N LYS A 195 -9.59 20.59 8.58
CA LYS A 195 -9.22 20.35 9.99
C LYS A 195 -10.09 19.28 10.63
N TRP A 196 -11.38 19.25 10.29
CA TRP A 196 -12.28 18.20 10.78
C TRP A 196 -11.91 16.84 10.21
N ILE A 197 -11.61 16.75 8.90
CA ILE A 197 -11.17 15.52 8.26
C ILE A 197 -9.82 15.07 8.85
N ALA A 198 -8.86 15.98 8.98
CA ALA A 198 -7.56 15.68 9.60
C ALA A 198 -7.72 15.21 11.06
N GLY A 199 -8.60 15.87 11.83
CA GLY A 199 -8.94 15.48 13.20
C GLY A 199 -9.50 14.06 13.26
N TYR A 200 -10.42 13.71 12.36
CA TYR A 200 -10.97 12.36 12.27
C TYR A 200 -9.87 11.33 11.95
N ILE A 201 -9.01 11.57 10.96
CA ILE A 201 -7.90 10.67 10.58
C ILE A 201 -6.95 10.45 11.76
N ILE A 202 -6.60 11.50 12.50
CA ILE A 202 -5.71 11.41 13.66
C ILE A 202 -6.38 10.61 14.79
N ILE A 203 -7.64 10.92 15.11
CA ILE A 203 -8.38 10.22 16.17
C ILE A 203 -8.56 8.75 15.82
N GLU A 204 -8.95 8.45 14.59
CA GLU A 204 -9.10 7.08 14.09
C GLU A 204 -7.78 6.31 14.24
N ALA A 205 -6.67 6.84 13.74
CA ALA A 205 -5.37 6.20 13.83
C ALA A 205 -4.95 5.95 15.29
N VAL A 206 -5.11 6.94 16.17
CA VAL A 206 -4.77 6.81 17.59
C VAL A 206 -5.65 5.76 18.28
N VAL A 207 -6.96 5.80 18.03
CA VAL A 207 -7.90 4.83 18.62
C VAL A 207 -7.63 3.42 18.10
N ALA A 208 -7.40 3.24 16.81
CA ALA A 208 -7.07 1.93 16.24
C ALA A 208 -5.79 1.35 16.82
N GLN A 209 -4.74 2.16 16.98
CA GLN A 209 -3.49 1.74 17.62
C GLN A 209 -3.69 1.40 19.10
N PHE A 210 -4.48 2.19 19.84
CA PHE A 210 -4.81 1.90 21.22
C PHE A 210 -5.56 0.58 21.37
N LEU A 211 -6.59 0.34 20.54
CA LEU A 211 -7.35 -0.91 20.54
C LEU A 211 -6.47 -2.11 20.20
N HIS A 212 -5.53 -1.95 19.28
CA HIS A 212 -4.59 -2.99 18.89
C HIS A 212 -3.62 -3.34 20.02
N LEU A 213 -2.97 -2.34 20.62
CA LEU A 213 -2.02 -2.53 21.70
C LEU A 213 -2.68 -3.06 22.98
N SER A 214 -3.95 -2.71 23.23
CA SER A 214 -4.73 -3.26 24.35
C SER A 214 -5.25 -4.68 24.09
N GLY A 215 -5.08 -5.23 22.88
CA GLY A 215 -5.56 -6.57 22.52
C GLY A 215 -7.09 -6.68 22.36
N ILE A 216 -7.81 -5.53 22.34
CA ILE A 216 -9.27 -5.49 22.18
C ILE A 216 -9.67 -5.79 20.73
N ALA A 217 -9.03 -5.10 19.77
CA ALA A 217 -9.27 -5.28 18.34
C ALA A 217 -7.98 -5.07 17.55
N SER A 218 -7.77 -5.82 16.48
CA SER A 218 -6.59 -5.63 15.63
C SER A 218 -6.77 -4.42 14.69
N VAL A 219 -5.66 -3.86 14.21
CA VAL A 219 -5.71 -2.77 13.19
C VAL A 219 -6.45 -3.20 11.93
N LYS A 220 -6.46 -4.49 11.58
CA LYS A 220 -7.21 -5.02 10.45
C LYS A 220 -8.72 -4.97 10.67
N GLU A 221 -9.18 -5.22 11.89
CA GLU A 221 -10.62 -5.17 12.23
C GLU A 221 -11.16 -3.73 12.23
N THR A 222 -10.29 -2.74 12.45
CA THR A 222 -10.66 -1.32 12.42
C THR A 222 -10.58 -0.68 11.03
N VAL A 223 -10.22 -1.41 9.99
CA VAL A 223 -10.03 -0.91 8.62
C VAL A 223 -11.24 -0.18 8.03
N TYR A 224 -12.46 -0.51 8.48
CA TYR A 224 -13.67 0.19 8.03
C TYR A 224 -13.68 1.68 8.34
N PHE A 225 -13.07 2.09 9.46
CA PHE A 225 -12.91 3.51 9.79
C PHE A 225 -11.91 4.17 8.86
N THR A 226 -10.86 3.45 8.46
CA THR A 226 -9.88 3.90 7.48
C THR A 226 -10.50 4.07 6.09
N LEU A 227 -11.41 3.19 5.68
CA LEU A 227 -12.17 3.37 4.44
C LEU A 227 -13.01 4.65 4.46
N ALA A 228 -13.59 5.01 5.61
CA ALA A 228 -14.28 6.29 5.78
C ALA A 228 -13.32 7.49 5.65
N SER A 229 -12.09 7.42 6.20
CA SER A 229 -11.04 8.43 6.03
C SER A 229 -10.67 8.62 4.56
N ILE A 230 -10.50 7.52 3.82
CA ILE A 230 -10.20 7.54 2.39
C ILE A 230 -11.35 8.22 1.63
N LEU A 231 -12.59 7.82 1.89
CA LEU A 231 -13.77 8.38 1.23
C LEU A 231 -13.90 9.90 1.50
N MET A 232 -13.77 10.32 2.76
CA MET A 232 -13.82 11.75 3.12
C MET A 232 -12.70 12.54 2.43
N THR A 233 -11.50 11.98 2.35
CA THR A 233 -10.37 12.62 1.66
C THR A 233 -10.62 12.74 0.16
N MET A 234 -11.21 11.74 -0.49
CA MET A 234 -11.58 11.78 -1.91
C MET A 234 -12.70 12.80 -2.19
N VAL A 235 -13.71 12.87 -1.32
CA VAL A 235 -14.78 13.90 -1.41
C VAL A 235 -14.17 15.29 -1.26
N TYR A 236 -13.27 15.48 -0.31
CA TYR A 236 -12.57 16.75 -0.11
C TYR A 236 -11.72 17.13 -1.33
N LEU A 237 -11.00 16.19 -1.93
CA LEU A 237 -10.22 16.42 -3.15
C LEU A 237 -11.13 16.86 -4.30
N SER A 238 -12.26 16.20 -4.49
CA SER A 238 -13.26 16.58 -5.50
C SER A 238 -13.81 18.01 -5.26
N TYR A 239 -14.12 18.33 -4.01
CA TYR A 239 -14.53 19.67 -3.60
C TYR A 239 -13.47 20.71 -3.91
N THR A 240 -12.18 20.44 -3.60
CA THR A 240 -11.09 21.39 -3.85
C THR A 240 -10.83 21.61 -5.34
N ILE A 241 -10.96 20.56 -6.18
CA ILE A 241 -10.86 20.68 -7.64
C ILE A 241 -11.98 21.56 -8.19
N VAL A 242 -13.23 21.31 -7.80
CA VAL A 242 -14.39 22.08 -8.27
C VAL A 242 -14.26 23.56 -7.87
N THR A 243 -13.89 23.83 -6.63
CA THR A 243 -13.71 25.19 -6.14
C THR A 243 -12.53 25.92 -6.84
N ALA A 244 -11.43 25.21 -7.11
CA ALA A 244 -10.29 25.74 -7.84
C ALA A 244 -10.67 26.12 -9.30
N ILE A 245 -11.48 25.29 -9.98
CA ILE A 245 -12.01 25.59 -11.32
C ILE A 245 -12.90 26.84 -11.27
N GLN A 246 -13.85 26.91 -10.35
CA GLN A 246 -14.79 28.02 -10.21
C GLN A 246 -14.07 29.34 -9.96
N ARG A 247 -13.00 29.31 -9.15
CA ARG A 247 -12.20 30.50 -8.79
C ARG A 247 -11.09 30.85 -9.80
N LYS A 248 -11.04 30.14 -10.93
CA LYS A 248 -10.05 30.35 -12.00
C LYS A 248 -8.59 30.31 -11.48
N LYS A 249 -8.32 29.43 -10.51
CA LYS A 249 -6.97 29.20 -9.99
C LYS A 249 -6.03 28.69 -11.09
N ASN A 250 -4.78 28.43 -10.80
CA ASN A 250 -3.79 28.00 -11.78
C ASN A 250 -4.25 26.76 -12.56
N LYS A 251 -4.64 26.99 -13.83
CA LYS A 251 -5.19 25.96 -14.72
C LYS A 251 -4.26 24.75 -14.84
N ARG A 252 -2.95 24.99 -14.80
CA ARG A 252 -1.95 23.97 -14.97
C ARG A 252 -1.93 22.99 -13.80
N LYS A 253 -1.97 23.48 -12.55
CA LYS A 253 -2.10 22.67 -11.35
C LYS A 253 -3.37 21.80 -11.40
N ILE A 254 -4.49 22.40 -11.80
CA ILE A 254 -5.78 21.72 -11.92
C ILE A 254 -5.70 20.60 -12.97
N ILE A 255 -5.17 20.90 -14.17
CA ILE A 255 -5.04 19.91 -15.26
C ILE A 255 -4.11 18.76 -14.85
N ALA A 256 -2.95 19.06 -14.25
CA ALA A 256 -2.02 18.04 -13.78
C ALA A 256 -2.70 17.10 -12.76
N ASN A 257 -3.46 17.65 -11.81
CA ASN A 257 -4.19 16.85 -10.82
C ASN A 257 -5.27 15.98 -11.47
N ILE A 258 -6.06 16.55 -12.38
CA ILE A 258 -7.12 15.79 -13.08
C ILE A 258 -6.52 14.66 -13.93
N ILE A 259 -5.46 14.91 -14.70
CA ILE A 259 -4.82 13.88 -15.53
C ILE A 259 -4.27 12.75 -14.64
N GLY A 260 -3.57 13.11 -13.57
CA GLY A 260 -3.04 12.13 -12.63
C GLY A 260 -4.13 11.30 -11.96
N LEU A 261 -5.24 11.94 -11.52
CA LEU A 261 -6.38 11.25 -10.94
C LEU A 261 -7.08 10.32 -11.94
N LEU A 262 -7.23 10.73 -13.20
CA LEU A 262 -7.82 9.89 -14.24
C LEU A 262 -6.96 8.65 -14.48
N ALA A 263 -5.64 8.79 -14.52
CA ALA A 263 -4.72 7.67 -14.64
C ALA A 263 -4.85 6.70 -13.44
N LEU A 264 -4.86 7.24 -12.22
CA LEU A 264 -5.05 6.44 -11.01
C LEU A 264 -6.42 5.74 -10.99
N ALA A 265 -7.50 6.47 -11.30
CA ALA A 265 -8.85 5.90 -11.32
C ALA A 265 -8.99 4.79 -12.36
N ALA A 266 -8.42 4.97 -13.57
CA ALA A 266 -8.47 3.96 -14.62
C ALA A 266 -7.79 2.65 -14.16
N THR A 267 -6.61 2.73 -13.55
CA THR A 267 -5.89 1.54 -13.06
C THR A 267 -6.61 0.86 -11.90
N VAL A 268 -7.16 1.63 -10.96
CA VAL A 268 -7.96 1.09 -9.83
C VAL A 268 -9.24 0.41 -10.33
N ILE A 269 -9.93 0.97 -11.33
CA ILE A 269 -11.13 0.35 -11.92
C ILE A 269 -10.78 -1.00 -12.57
N VAL A 270 -9.64 -1.08 -13.28
CA VAL A 270 -9.19 -2.34 -13.89
C VAL A 270 -8.86 -3.38 -12.82
N ASP A 271 -8.14 -3.00 -11.75
CA ASP A 271 -7.84 -3.88 -10.63
C ASP A 271 -9.12 -4.38 -9.94
N MET A 272 -10.10 -3.50 -9.71
CA MET A 272 -11.39 -3.89 -9.14
C MET A 272 -12.15 -4.86 -10.07
N GLY A 273 -12.13 -4.60 -11.38
CA GLY A 273 -12.71 -5.52 -12.37
C GLY A 273 -12.07 -6.90 -12.31
N GLY A 274 -10.74 -6.97 -12.26
CA GLY A 274 -9.99 -8.23 -12.11
C GLY A 274 -10.32 -8.96 -10.81
N TYR A 275 -10.47 -8.24 -9.72
CA TYR A 275 -10.87 -8.80 -8.42
C TYR A 275 -12.25 -9.47 -8.47
N PHE A 276 -13.25 -8.80 -9.06
CA PHE A 276 -14.61 -9.34 -9.15
C PHE A 276 -14.74 -10.49 -10.15
N THR A 277 -13.84 -10.60 -11.12
CA THR A 277 -13.85 -11.67 -12.13
C THR A 277 -12.94 -12.84 -11.79
N ASN A 278 -12.24 -12.81 -10.65
CA ASN A 278 -11.23 -13.81 -10.23
C ASN A 278 -10.13 -14.07 -11.28
N VAL A 279 -9.86 -13.10 -12.17
CA VAL A 279 -8.92 -13.27 -13.29
C VAL A 279 -7.50 -12.84 -12.93
N SER A 280 -7.31 -12.03 -11.90
CA SER A 280 -5.98 -11.50 -11.56
C SER A 280 -5.79 -11.25 -10.07
N GLU A 281 -4.55 -11.26 -9.64
CA GLU A 281 -4.15 -10.73 -8.35
C GLU A 281 -4.51 -9.25 -8.27
N ALA A 282 -5.40 -8.88 -7.35
CA ALA A 282 -5.82 -7.50 -7.14
C ALA A 282 -4.62 -6.63 -6.71
N ASN A 283 -4.64 -5.34 -7.09
CA ASN A 283 -3.71 -4.27 -6.70
C ASN A 283 -2.38 -4.12 -7.47
N GLN A 284 -2.17 -4.76 -8.60
CA GLN A 284 -0.92 -4.56 -9.35
C GLN A 284 -0.93 -3.24 -10.14
N LEU A 285 -2.02 -2.96 -10.86
CA LEU A 285 -2.12 -1.78 -11.72
C LEU A 285 -2.37 -0.49 -10.92
N GLY A 286 -3.07 -0.56 -9.79
CA GLY A 286 -3.29 0.59 -8.91
C GLY A 286 -1.99 1.23 -8.41
N LYS A 287 -0.96 0.42 -8.11
CA LYS A 287 0.37 0.91 -7.75
C LYS A 287 1.05 1.65 -8.90
N VAL A 288 0.91 1.16 -10.14
CA VAL A 288 1.40 1.82 -11.36
C VAL A 288 0.66 3.13 -11.60
N GLY A 289 -0.67 3.14 -11.46
CA GLY A 289 -1.48 4.36 -11.54
C GLY A 289 -1.06 5.40 -10.51
N PHE A 290 -0.77 4.97 -9.29
CA PHE A 290 -0.26 5.84 -8.25
C PHE A 290 1.14 6.38 -8.59
N LEU A 291 2.04 5.56 -9.12
CA LEU A 291 3.35 6.02 -9.58
C LEU A 291 3.22 7.11 -10.65
N ILE A 292 2.35 6.91 -11.64
CA ILE A 292 2.07 7.92 -12.68
C ILE A 292 1.54 9.20 -12.03
N TYR A 293 0.59 9.10 -11.11
CA TYR A 293 0.04 10.23 -10.37
C TYR A 293 1.12 10.99 -9.61
N ALA A 294 1.97 10.29 -8.84
CA ALA A 294 3.05 10.88 -8.07
C ALA A 294 4.11 11.56 -8.95
N VAL A 295 4.43 10.97 -10.11
CA VAL A 295 5.36 11.57 -11.09
C VAL A 295 4.79 12.85 -11.67
N ILE A 296 3.55 12.84 -12.15
CA ILE A 296 2.90 14.02 -12.75
C ILE A 296 2.87 15.17 -11.75
N LEU A 297 2.40 14.92 -10.53
CA LEU A 297 2.30 15.93 -9.50
C LEU A 297 3.67 16.36 -8.95
N GLY A 298 4.59 15.41 -8.80
CA GLY A 298 5.96 15.69 -8.36
C GLY A 298 6.70 16.61 -9.34
N VAL A 299 6.61 16.33 -10.64
CA VAL A 299 7.21 17.15 -11.70
C VAL A 299 6.60 18.56 -11.70
N GLU A 300 5.27 18.67 -11.63
CA GLU A 300 4.61 19.97 -11.65
C GLU A 300 4.94 20.80 -10.39
N THR A 301 4.93 20.15 -9.21
CA THR A 301 5.26 20.83 -7.96
C THR A 301 6.73 21.25 -7.91
N ALA A 302 7.66 20.40 -8.37
CA ALA A 302 9.09 20.71 -8.44
C ALA A 302 9.37 21.89 -9.40
N ARG A 303 8.66 21.94 -10.54
CA ARG A 303 8.77 23.04 -11.50
C ARG A 303 8.30 24.36 -10.92
N ILE A 304 7.14 24.38 -10.25
CA ILE A 304 6.65 25.58 -9.56
C ILE A 304 7.67 26.07 -8.51
N ALA A 305 8.24 25.13 -7.75
CA ALA A 305 9.28 25.46 -6.79
C ALA A 305 10.52 26.05 -7.44
N GLN A 306 10.95 25.52 -8.58
CA GLN A 306 12.09 26.06 -9.34
C GLN A 306 11.82 27.47 -9.87
N GLU A 307 10.62 27.74 -10.42
CA GLU A 307 10.21 29.06 -10.89
C GLU A 307 10.30 30.09 -9.74
N GLN A 308 9.81 29.77 -8.55
CA GLN A 308 9.88 30.66 -7.37
C GLN A 308 11.32 30.91 -6.89
N VAL A 309 12.17 29.89 -6.89
CA VAL A 309 13.59 30.10 -6.54
C VAL A 309 14.27 31.03 -7.53
N GLN A 310 14.00 30.90 -8.81
CA GLN A 310 14.57 31.79 -9.84
C GLN A 310 14.08 33.22 -9.68
N GLU A 311 12.78 33.44 -9.42
CA GLU A 311 12.22 34.76 -9.16
C GLU A 311 12.84 35.44 -7.92
N SER A 312 13.03 34.66 -6.84
CA SER A 312 13.66 35.14 -5.61
C SER A 312 15.13 35.55 -5.80
N LEU A 313 15.86 34.78 -6.62
CA LEU A 313 17.26 35.09 -6.97
C LEU A 313 17.35 36.36 -7.85
N ALA A 314 16.47 36.50 -8.82
CA ALA A 314 16.40 37.70 -9.69
C ALA A 314 16.13 38.96 -8.87
N ALA A 315 15.13 38.93 -7.98
CA ALA A 315 14.80 40.04 -7.10
C ALA A 315 15.94 40.42 -6.13
N SER A 316 16.71 39.41 -5.66
CA SER A 316 17.88 39.69 -4.80
C SER A 316 19.05 40.28 -5.57
N GLY A 317 19.22 39.90 -6.84
CA GLY A 317 20.26 40.44 -7.73
C GLY A 317 20.01 41.93 -8.08
N GLU A 318 18.74 42.33 -8.26
CA GLU A 318 18.37 43.73 -8.49
C GLU A 318 18.59 44.60 -7.25
N LYS A 319 18.32 44.09 -6.04
CA LYS A 319 18.59 44.81 -4.78
C LYS A 319 20.08 45.04 -4.49
N LYS A 320 20.97 44.22 -5.03
CA LYS A 320 22.42 44.40 -4.88
C LYS A 320 23.03 45.37 -5.90
N LYS A 321 22.28 45.74 -6.95
CA LYS A 321 22.73 46.70 -7.98
C LYS A 321 22.24 48.14 -7.74
N LYS A 322 21.37 48.35 -6.77
CA LYS A 322 20.99 49.67 -6.22
C LYS A 322 21.72 49.92 -4.92
#